data_3670b81844fbefc48a4ffcb6a26beea8
#
_entry.id   3670b81844fbefc48a4ffcb6a26beea8
#
_cell.length_a   1.000
_cell.length_b   1.000
_cell.length_c   1.000
_cell.angle_alpha   90.00
_cell.angle_beta   90.00
_cell.angle_gamma   90.00
#
_symmetry.space_group_name_H-M   'P 1'
#
loop_
_entity.id
_entity.type
_entity.pdbx_description
1 polymer ?
#
loop_
_entity_poly.entity_id
_entity_poly.type
_entity_poly.pdbx_seq_one_letter_code
_entity_poly.pdbx_strand_id
1 'polypeptide(L)'
;MTKPENILLAVSKDGDLYWNTKRIDDIDELTKMLTEKAKIKPQPEVHIRGDANARYESIGRVVFACQRAGIVKVGFITEPPPNQ
;
A
#
# COMPACT_ATOMS: atom_id res chain seq x y z
N MET A 1 5.79 -0.69 -25.42
CA MET A 1 5.07 0.12 -24.42
C MET A 1 5.43 -0.35 -23.02
N THR A 2 5.87 0.56 -22.19
CA THR A 2 6.33 0.21 -20.85
C THR A 2 5.14 0.17 -19.90
N LYS A 3 4.98 -0.93 -19.17
CA LYS A 3 3.97 -1.00 -18.13
C LYS A 3 4.45 -0.23 -16.91
N PRO A 4 3.57 0.49 -16.19
CA PRO A 4 3.98 1.12 -14.95
C PRO A 4 4.34 0.05 -13.92
N GLU A 5 5.30 0.36 -13.08
CA GLU A 5 5.65 -0.53 -12.00
C GLU A 5 4.53 -0.55 -10.96
N ASN A 6 4.13 -1.75 -10.56
CA ASN A 6 3.17 -1.86 -9.47
C ASN A 6 3.89 -1.60 -8.16
N ILE A 7 3.17 -0.96 -7.26
CA ILE A 7 3.69 -0.63 -5.94
C ILE A 7 3.07 -1.62 -4.95
N LEU A 8 3.91 -2.27 -4.18
CA LEU A 8 3.44 -3.18 -3.14
C LEU A 8 3.64 -2.53 -1.78
N LEU A 9 2.53 -2.31 -1.08
CA LEU A 9 2.55 -1.80 0.28
C LEU A 9 2.23 -2.94 1.22
N ALA A 10 3.16 -3.25 2.11
CA ALA A 10 2.97 -4.32 3.06
C ALA A 10 2.72 -3.76 4.45
N VAL A 11 1.78 -4.36 5.18
CA VAL A 11 1.45 -3.98 6.55
C VAL A 11 1.70 -5.20 7.42
N SER A 12 2.62 -5.06 8.38
CA SER A 12 2.93 -6.15 9.30
C SER A 12 1.88 -6.27 10.40
N LYS A 13 1.95 -7.35 11.16
CA LYS A 13 1.04 -7.54 12.29
C LYS A 13 1.17 -6.45 13.34
N ASP A 14 2.33 -5.81 13.42
CA ASP A 14 2.59 -4.74 14.37
C ASP A 14 2.27 -3.35 13.83
N GLY A 15 1.76 -3.29 12.60
CA GLY A 15 1.39 -2.02 11.98
C GLY A 15 2.52 -1.33 11.23
N ASP A 16 3.66 -1.99 11.07
CA ASP A 16 4.76 -1.41 10.29
C ASP A 16 4.42 -1.43 8.82
N LEU A 17 4.84 -0.38 8.12
CA LEU A 17 4.56 -0.21 6.70
C LEU A 17 5.84 -0.41 5.89
N TYR A 18 5.70 -1.07 4.74
CA TYR A 18 6.81 -1.29 3.83
C TYR A 18 6.38 -0.91 2.41
N TRP A 19 7.24 -0.14 1.76
CA TRP A 19 7.09 0.20 0.34
C TRP A 19 8.00 -0.75 -0.44
N ASN A 20 7.41 -1.74 -1.10
CA ASN A 20 8.14 -2.88 -1.63
C ASN A 20 8.90 -3.56 -0.48
N THR A 21 10.18 -3.29 -0.34
CA THR A 21 10.97 -3.85 0.77
C THR A 21 11.48 -2.79 1.74
N LYS A 22 11.19 -1.52 1.45
CA LYS A 22 11.71 -0.41 2.27
C LYS A 22 10.70 -0.05 3.35
N ARG A 23 11.16 0.03 4.59
CA ARG A 23 10.31 0.43 5.69
C ARG A 23 9.98 1.92 5.61
N ILE A 24 8.71 2.24 5.85
CA ILE A 24 8.22 3.62 5.89
C ILE A 24 7.91 3.96 7.35
N ASP A 25 8.52 5.04 7.86
CA ASP A 25 8.41 5.37 9.28
C ASP A 25 7.07 5.98 9.67
N ASP A 26 6.44 6.74 8.78
CA ASP A 26 5.16 7.33 9.12
C ASP A 26 4.25 7.44 7.90
N ILE A 27 2.98 7.66 8.19
CA ILE A 27 1.94 7.68 7.16
C ILE A 27 2.04 8.92 6.26
N ASP A 28 2.56 10.02 6.79
CA ASP A 28 2.72 11.24 5.99
C ASP A 28 3.79 11.03 4.92
N GLU A 29 4.87 10.35 5.25
CA GLU A 29 5.90 10.00 4.28
C GLU A 29 5.30 9.13 3.18
N LEU A 30 4.50 8.13 3.56
CA LEU A 30 3.83 7.27 2.59
C LEU A 30 2.95 8.09 1.66
N THR A 31 2.15 8.99 2.20
CA THR A 31 1.25 9.82 1.41
C THR A 31 2.01 10.67 0.41
N LYS A 32 3.14 11.24 0.82
CA LYS A 32 3.98 12.03 -0.08
C LYS A 32 4.52 11.18 -1.23
N MET A 33 5.01 9.99 -0.93
CA MET A 33 5.55 9.09 -1.95
C MET A 33 4.46 8.67 -2.93
N LEU A 34 3.28 8.35 -2.43
CA LEU A 34 2.16 7.98 -3.27
C LEU A 34 1.71 9.13 -4.15
N THR A 35 1.69 10.35 -3.61
CA THR A 35 1.30 11.53 -4.37
C THR A 35 2.21 11.73 -5.58
N GLU A 36 3.52 11.52 -5.41
CA GLU A 36 4.45 11.63 -6.51
C GLU A 36 4.20 10.57 -7.57
N LYS A 37 3.91 9.35 -7.15
CA LYS A 37 3.62 8.25 -8.07
C LYS A 37 2.30 8.45 -8.79
N ALA A 38 1.34 9.08 -8.13
CA ALA A 38 0.03 9.33 -8.73
C ALA A 38 0.10 10.26 -9.95
N LYS A 39 1.16 11.05 -10.06
CA LYS A 39 1.37 11.97 -11.17
C LYS A 39 1.89 11.28 -12.42
N ILE A 40 2.38 10.06 -12.31
CA ILE A 40 2.94 9.32 -13.43
C ILE A 40 1.83 8.83 -14.35
N LYS A 41 2.04 8.93 -15.66
CA LYS A 41 1.08 8.47 -16.67
C LYS A 41 1.69 7.37 -17.53
N PRO A 42 1.10 6.17 -17.59
CA PRO A 42 -0.06 5.74 -16.83
C PRO A 42 0.27 5.57 -15.36
N GLN A 43 -0.74 5.77 -14.50
CA GLN A 43 -0.56 5.68 -13.07
C GLN A 43 -0.29 4.24 -12.64
N PRO A 44 0.69 3.99 -11.78
CA PRO A 44 0.93 2.64 -11.29
C PRO A 44 -0.20 2.16 -10.37
N GLU A 45 -0.42 0.86 -10.35
CA GLU A 45 -1.37 0.27 -9.42
C GLU A 45 -0.70 0.07 -8.07
N VAL A 46 -1.48 0.23 -7.01
CA VAL A 46 -0.99 -0.01 -5.65
C VAL A 46 -1.66 -1.27 -5.12
N HIS A 47 -0.86 -2.21 -4.67
CA HIS A 47 -1.34 -3.44 -4.08
C HIS A 47 -1.00 -3.42 -2.59
N ILE A 48 -2.00 -3.62 -1.76
CA ILE A 48 -1.83 -3.61 -0.31
C ILE A 48 -1.87 -5.05 0.19
N ARG A 49 -0.77 -5.47 0.81
CA ARG A 49 -0.65 -6.80 1.38
C ARG A 49 -0.63 -6.68 2.90
N GLY A 50 -1.64 -7.23 3.55
CA GLY A 50 -1.72 -7.23 5.00
C GLY A 50 -1.32 -8.57 5.56
N ASP A 51 -0.57 -8.56 6.66
CA ASP A 51 -0.33 -9.76 7.43
C ASP A 51 -1.68 -10.29 7.94
N ALA A 52 -1.82 -11.62 8.06
CA ALA A 52 -3.08 -12.21 8.50
C ALA A 52 -3.50 -11.70 9.88
N ASN A 53 -2.55 -11.27 10.70
CA ASN A 53 -2.80 -10.74 12.02
C ASN A 53 -2.69 -9.22 12.11
N ALA A 54 -2.61 -8.54 10.96
CA ALA A 54 -2.54 -7.09 10.96
C ALA A 54 -3.88 -6.52 11.43
N ARG A 55 -3.80 -5.39 12.15
CA ARG A 55 -5.00 -4.72 12.61
C ARG A 55 -5.70 -4.04 11.46
N TYR A 56 -7.00 -4.09 11.47
CA TYR A 56 -7.81 -3.46 10.45
C TYR A 56 -7.53 -1.95 10.33
N GLU A 57 -7.32 -1.28 11.49
CA GLU A 57 -7.01 0.14 11.50
C GLU A 57 -5.73 0.47 10.75
N SER A 58 -4.72 -0.39 10.85
CA SER A 58 -3.45 -0.18 10.15
C SER A 58 -3.65 -0.23 8.64
N ILE A 59 -4.44 -1.19 8.19
CA ILE A 59 -4.76 -1.33 6.76
C ILE A 59 -5.59 -0.13 6.29
N GLY A 60 -6.56 0.29 7.10
CA GLY A 60 -7.39 1.45 6.78
C GLY A 60 -6.61 2.72 6.59
N ARG A 61 -5.56 2.93 7.39
CA ARG A 61 -4.70 4.11 7.24
C ARG A 61 -3.99 4.13 5.89
N VAL A 62 -3.55 2.96 5.44
CA VAL A 62 -2.88 2.84 4.14
C VAL A 62 -3.86 3.12 3.01
N VAL A 63 -5.07 2.56 3.09
CA VAL A 63 -6.11 2.83 2.10
C VAL A 63 -6.42 4.31 2.03
N PHE A 64 -6.57 4.94 3.19
CA PHE A 64 -6.86 6.37 3.25
C PHE A 64 -5.73 7.20 2.63
N ALA A 65 -4.47 6.81 2.88
CA ALA A 65 -3.33 7.50 2.29
C ALA A 65 -3.35 7.40 0.77
N CYS A 66 -3.71 6.23 0.23
CA CYS A 66 -3.85 6.05 -1.21
C CYS A 66 -4.92 6.97 -1.78
N GLN A 67 -6.06 7.07 -1.11
CA GLN A 67 -7.14 7.94 -1.56
C GLN A 67 -6.73 9.41 -1.54
N ARG A 68 -6.06 9.84 -0.48
CA ARG A 68 -5.60 11.22 -0.38
C ARG A 68 -4.56 11.56 -1.44
N ALA A 69 -3.74 10.59 -1.80
CA ALA A 69 -2.70 10.79 -2.81
C ALA A 69 -3.23 10.80 -4.23
N GLY A 70 -4.47 10.35 -4.44
CA GLY A 70 -5.05 10.31 -5.78
C GLY A 70 -4.79 9.03 -6.54
N ILE A 71 -4.50 7.94 -5.82
CA ILE A 71 -4.32 6.63 -6.46
C ILE A 71 -5.69 6.07 -6.84
N VAL A 72 -5.84 5.70 -8.11
CA VAL A 72 -7.13 5.24 -8.65
C VAL A 72 -7.30 3.73 -8.51
N LYS A 73 -6.24 2.97 -8.74
CA LYS A 73 -6.32 1.52 -8.71
C LYS A 73 -5.61 0.99 -7.47
N VAL A 74 -6.39 0.52 -6.52
CA VAL A 74 -5.89 -0.08 -5.28
C VAL A 74 -6.43 -1.50 -5.19
N GLY A 75 -5.54 -2.46 -5.14
CA GLY A 75 -5.91 -3.86 -4.97
C GLY A 75 -5.45 -4.37 -3.62
N PHE A 76 -6.11 -5.40 -3.14
CA PHE A 76 -5.74 -6.04 -1.89
C PHE A 76 -5.24 -7.45 -2.14
N ILE A 77 -4.13 -7.78 -1.50
CA ILE A 77 -3.61 -9.13 -1.48
C ILE A 77 -3.71 -9.58 -0.04
N THR A 78 -4.63 -10.51 0.24
CA THR A 78 -4.78 -11.02 1.59
C THR A 78 -4.25 -12.45 1.65
N GLU A 79 -3.51 -12.74 2.71
CA GLU A 79 -3.11 -14.12 2.94
C GLU A 79 -4.28 -14.83 3.63
N PRO A 80 -4.70 -15.99 3.10
CA PRO A 80 -5.78 -16.72 3.76
C PRO A 80 -5.34 -17.17 5.15
N PRO A 81 -6.29 -17.24 6.10
CA PRO A 81 -5.97 -17.77 7.41
C PRO A 81 -5.45 -19.20 7.32
N PRO A 82 -4.53 -19.60 8.21
CA PRO A 82 -3.90 -20.92 8.11
C PRO A 82 -4.87 -22.11 8.16
N ASN A 83 -6.03 -21.94 8.74
CA ASN A 83 -6.98 -23.03 8.92
C ASN A 83 -8.18 -22.95 7.98
N GLN A 84 -7.97 -22.35 6.86
CA GLN A 84 -9.07 -22.22 5.89
C GLN A 84 -8.74 -22.95 4.61
#